data_a5eb1eac2df2e06ce7e5c71ae128d4f3
#
_entry.id   a5eb1eac2df2e06ce7e5c71ae128d4f3
#
_cell.length_a   1.000
_cell.length_b   1.000
_cell.length_c   1.000
_cell.angle_alpha   90.00
_cell.angle_beta   90.00
_cell.angle_gamma   90.00
#
_symmetry.space_group_name_H-M   'P 1'
#
loop_
_entity.id
_entity.type
_entity.pdbx_description
1 polymer ?
#
loop_
_entity_poly.entity_id
_entity_poly.type
_entity_poly.pdbx_seq_one_letter_code
_entity_poly.pdbx_strand_id
1 'polypeptide(L)'
;ITTDPDIIKGYDHDWSNLKGYADALCRPKNKVECAIIMRICYMLNISMTISAGRTNLTGSATPNGGIIISISEMDNIGNIDYKNNDIDCSPGVYLEDLRTYVTSESQNKLEFSVDPTSRKEAMVGGAISCNASGFVPGEKGAMRYWINGLDFLLPNGEMIKINKGEYISSNGEFVIHKTDNTESIIKIPSYDRIDLKNASGPFSSSDGKMDLIDLIIGSEGIFGCITSATLKLQNRPTDYLNLFIKLKNEDEAFKLYLYFSDHFSEDMSNLSGFEYFGENCSSYMIHEEYLFDEKYHVGLYIQIPVHNENLDDIIEHWYEFLMKFKYINEDEQVLSLNDPHNWKTFFEARHSMPANALQKARENETASIITDTIVPPSAFSEFIKKTHQLIQDEKIDYLLFGHLGDCHLHFHLIPDQENEAIAIDCYHKIIKLSSDLGGVYSAEHGTGKRKRQDFIDCYGQDAATQIINCKQGFDPNFLLNTGNVINQ
;
A
#
# COMPACT_ATOMS: atom_id res chain seq x y z
N ILE A 1 12.29 11.35 -25.89
CA ILE A 1 13.57 11.17 -25.16
C ILE A 1 14.19 12.51 -24.91
N THR A 2 14.67 12.75 -23.69
CA THR A 2 15.45 13.95 -23.33
C THR A 2 16.67 13.57 -22.50
N THR A 3 17.76 14.30 -22.70
CA THR A 3 18.98 14.25 -21.87
C THR A 3 19.19 15.55 -21.10
N ASP A 4 18.19 16.43 -21.08
CA ASP A 4 18.22 17.69 -20.35
C ASP A 4 18.26 17.43 -18.84
N PRO A 5 19.34 17.83 -18.13
CA PRO A 5 19.49 17.55 -16.69
C PRO A 5 18.40 18.20 -15.84
N ASP A 6 17.89 19.38 -16.23
CA ASP A 6 16.86 20.09 -15.47
C ASP A 6 15.52 19.36 -15.52
N ILE A 7 15.22 18.69 -16.65
CA ILE A 7 14.03 17.86 -16.79
C ILE A 7 14.22 16.54 -16.02
N ILE A 8 15.39 15.90 -16.15
CA ILE A 8 15.70 14.61 -15.48
C ILE A 8 15.67 14.76 -13.96
N LYS A 9 16.11 15.88 -13.42
CA LYS A 9 16.09 16.18 -11.99
C LYS A 9 14.70 16.07 -11.35
N GLY A 10 13.65 16.32 -12.12
CA GLY A 10 12.26 16.09 -11.65
C GLY A 10 11.89 14.62 -11.51
N TYR A 11 12.74 13.68 -11.91
CA TYR A 11 12.53 12.24 -11.89
C TYR A 11 13.60 11.47 -11.10
N ASP A 12 14.57 12.17 -10.49
CA ASP A 12 15.71 11.55 -9.81
C ASP A 12 15.38 11.02 -8.42
N HIS A 13 14.15 11.24 -7.91
CA HIS A 13 13.68 10.84 -6.59
C HIS A 13 12.19 10.52 -6.58
N ASP A 14 11.75 9.88 -5.52
CA ASP A 14 10.34 9.66 -5.13
C ASP A 14 10.07 10.32 -3.76
N TRP A 15 8.91 10.06 -3.18
CA TRP A 15 8.55 10.62 -1.86
C TRP A 15 9.42 10.09 -0.70
N SER A 16 10.23 9.08 -0.93
CA SER A 16 11.24 8.66 0.05
C SER A 16 12.35 9.69 0.25
N ASN A 17 12.48 10.67 -0.65
CA ASN A 17 13.59 11.62 -0.74
C ASN A 17 14.97 10.96 -0.97
N LEU A 18 15.00 9.68 -1.31
CA LEU A 18 16.22 9.03 -1.76
C LEU A 18 16.56 9.57 -3.15
N LYS A 19 17.73 10.16 -3.32
CA LYS A 19 18.17 10.71 -4.59
C LYS A 19 18.95 9.70 -5.41
N GLY A 20 18.60 9.62 -6.68
CA GLY A 20 19.29 8.84 -7.68
C GLY A 20 19.88 9.71 -8.79
N TYR A 21 20.20 9.09 -9.91
CA TYR A 21 20.67 9.75 -11.12
C TYR A 21 20.31 8.91 -12.36
N ALA A 22 20.16 9.57 -13.51
CA ALA A 22 19.92 8.92 -14.79
C ALA A 22 20.54 9.75 -15.93
N ASP A 23 20.83 9.07 -17.05
CA ASP A 23 21.44 9.70 -18.23
C ASP A 23 20.39 10.27 -19.19
N ALA A 24 19.18 9.68 -19.20
CA ALA A 24 18.09 10.14 -20.06
C ALA A 24 16.72 9.78 -19.48
N LEU A 25 15.71 10.50 -19.94
CA LEU A 25 14.30 10.25 -19.68
C LEU A 25 13.56 9.95 -20.98
N CYS A 26 12.83 8.83 -21.01
CA CYS A 26 11.92 8.47 -22.08
C CYS A 26 10.47 8.51 -21.56
N ARG A 27 9.55 9.03 -22.36
CA ARG A 27 8.11 9.08 -22.07
C ARG A 27 7.34 8.45 -23.25
N PRO A 28 7.19 7.10 -23.25
CA PRO A 28 6.39 6.43 -24.28
C PRO A 28 4.90 6.79 -24.12
N LYS A 29 4.19 6.90 -25.25
CA LYS A 29 2.76 7.18 -25.29
C LYS A 29 1.89 5.93 -25.36
N ASN A 30 2.51 4.79 -25.65
CA ASN A 30 1.81 3.53 -25.81
C ASN A 30 2.76 2.34 -25.57
N LYS A 31 2.17 1.15 -25.47
CA LYS A 31 2.91 -0.09 -25.21
C LYS A 31 3.94 -0.44 -26.27
N VAL A 32 3.72 -0.05 -27.53
CA VAL A 32 4.68 -0.33 -28.64
C VAL A 32 5.94 0.53 -28.49
N GLU A 33 5.78 1.82 -28.23
CA GLU A 33 6.91 2.71 -27.96
C GLU A 33 7.70 2.26 -26.74
N CYS A 34 7.00 1.87 -25.66
CA CYS A 34 7.63 1.35 -24.45
C CYS A 34 8.43 0.06 -24.76
N ALA A 35 7.84 -0.87 -25.49
CA ALA A 35 8.51 -2.12 -25.92
C ALA A 35 9.77 -1.85 -26.73
N ILE A 36 9.73 -0.90 -27.67
CA ILE A 36 10.89 -0.52 -28.49
C ILE A 36 12.01 0.05 -27.62
N ILE A 37 11.68 0.96 -26.69
CA ILE A 37 12.65 1.55 -25.77
C ILE A 37 13.30 0.45 -24.91
N MET A 38 12.50 -0.40 -24.28
CA MET A 38 13.00 -1.51 -23.46
C MET A 38 13.88 -2.47 -24.28
N ARG A 39 13.45 -2.82 -25.50
CA ARG A 39 14.22 -3.67 -26.41
C ARG A 39 15.61 -3.10 -26.73
N ILE A 40 15.66 -1.79 -27.04
CA ILE A 40 16.92 -1.11 -27.33
C ILE A 40 17.82 -1.10 -26.10
N CYS A 41 17.30 -0.74 -24.94
CA CYS A 41 18.05 -0.74 -23.69
C CYS A 41 18.59 -2.14 -23.36
N TYR A 42 17.77 -3.17 -23.51
CA TYR A 42 18.17 -4.55 -23.29
C TYR A 42 19.31 -4.99 -24.22
N MET A 43 19.20 -4.69 -25.54
CA MET A 43 20.23 -5.03 -26.53
C MET A 43 21.54 -4.30 -26.28
N LEU A 44 21.51 -3.07 -25.77
CA LEU A 44 22.66 -2.24 -25.46
C LEU A 44 23.17 -2.39 -24.03
N ASN A 45 22.57 -3.26 -23.26
CA ASN A 45 22.89 -3.49 -21.83
C ASN A 45 22.81 -2.19 -21.00
N ILE A 46 21.77 -1.38 -21.23
CA ILE A 46 21.51 -0.12 -20.53
C ILE A 46 20.47 -0.37 -19.42
N SER A 47 20.77 0.06 -18.20
CA SER A 47 19.83 -0.04 -17.08
C SER A 47 18.60 0.84 -17.29
N MET A 48 17.46 0.36 -16.79
CA MET A 48 16.16 1.01 -16.94
C MET A 48 15.47 1.14 -15.58
N THR A 49 14.90 2.30 -15.30
CA THR A 49 14.01 2.52 -14.16
C THR A 49 12.63 2.89 -14.67
N ILE A 50 11.63 2.04 -14.39
CA ILE A 50 10.23 2.36 -14.68
C ILE A 50 9.73 3.34 -13.63
N SER A 51 9.15 4.45 -14.08
CA SER A 51 8.68 5.55 -13.23
C SER A 51 7.22 5.86 -13.52
N ALA A 52 6.39 5.80 -12.48
CA ALA A 52 4.98 6.19 -12.47
C ALA A 52 4.80 7.53 -11.73
N GLY A 53 3.86 7.62 -10.79
CA GLY A 53 3.56 8.81 -9.99
C GLY A 53 4.64 9.20 -8.96
N ARG A 54 5.58 8.34 -8.67
CA ARG A 54 6.69 8.54 -7.71
C ARG A 54 6.26 8.86 -6.28
N THR A 55 5.10 8.36 -5.88
CA THR A 55 4.55 8.49 -4.52
C THR A 55 5.09 7.45 -3.54
N ASN A 56 6.02 6.61 -3.98
CA ASN A 56 6.60 5.55 -3.18
C ASN A 56 7.48 6.11 -2.05
N LEU A 57 7.39 5.49 -0.85
CA LEU A 57 8.11 5.92 0.35
C LEU A 57 9.40 5.13 0.61
N THR A 58 9.74 4.18 -0.28
CA THR A 58 10.88 3.26 -0.08
C THR A 58 11.96 3.34 -1.16
N GLY A 59 11.83 4.28 -2.11
CA GLY A 59 12.86 4.52 -3.14
C GLY A 59 12.73 3.64 -4.38
N SER A 60 11.59 3.00 -4.62
CA SER A 60 11.41 2.11 -5.77
C SER A 60 11.50 2.81 -7.12
N ALA A 61 11.06 4.07 -7.21
CA ALA A 61 11.11 4.86 -8.42
C ALA A 61 12.39 5.70 -8.57
N THR A 62 13.29 5.64 -7.61
CA THR A 62 14.56 6.35 -7.64
C THR A 62 15.54 5.64 -8.61
N PRO A 63 16.05 6.31 -9.65
CA PRO A 63 16.92 5.69 -10.63
C PRO A 63 18.34 5.43 -10.10
N ASN A 64 19.00 4.43 -10.64
CA ASN A 64 20.40 4.10 -10.36
C ASN A 64 21.19 4.01 -11.67
N GLY A 65 21.29 5.13 -12.36
CA GLY A 65 21.92 5.23 -13.69
C GLY A 65 20.98 4.85 -14.85
N GLY A 66 21.49 4.91 -16.06
CA GLY A 66 20.81 4.52 -17.29
C GLY A 66 19.60 5.39 -17.64
N ILE A 67 18.50 4.78 -18.05
CA ILE A 67 17.34 5.48 -18.60
C ILE A 67 16.12 5.35 -17.69
N ILE A 68 15.47 6.47 -17.43
CA ILE A 68 14.13 6.50 -16.82
C ILE A 68 13.09 6.31 -17.94
N ILE A 69 12.18 5.36 -17.76
CA ILE A 69 11.00 5.16 -18.60
C ILE A 69 9.79 5.60 -17.80
N SER A 70 9.31 6.82 -18.04
CA SER A 70 8.12 7.34 -17.40
C SER A 70 6.87 6.93 -18.17
N ILE A 71 5.95 6.24 -17.49
CA ILE A 71 4.69 5.76 -18.07
C ILE A 71 3.58 6.83 -18.08
N SER A 72 3.87 8.05 -17.66
CA SER A 72 2.89 9.11 -17.44
C SER A 72 2.10 9.56 -18.68
N GLU A 73 2.60 9.30 -19.90
CA GLU A 73 1.89 9.60 -21.14
C GLU A 73 1.06 8.39 -21.67
N MET A 74 1.04 7.28 -20.93
CA MET A 74 0.18 6.12 -21.19
C MET A 74 -1.06 6.21 -20.30
N ASP A 75 -1.98 7.12 -20.59
CA ASP A 75 -3.05 7.61 -19.71
C ASP A 75 -4.47 7.33 -20.21
N ASN A 76 -4.65 6.35 -21.07
CA ASN A 76 -5.97 6.00 -21.60
C ASN A 76 -6.80 5.18 -20.61
N ILE A 77 -8.06 5.57 -20.39
CA ILE A 77 -9.08 4.81 -19.68
C ILE A 77 -10.02 4.20 -20.72
N GLY A 78 -10.23 2.88 -20.66
CA GLY A 78 -11.14 2.15 -21.53
C GLY A 78 -12.62 2.34 -21.15
N ASN A 79 -13.50 1.66 -21.86
CA ASN A 79 -14.91 1.63 -21.52
C ASN A 79 -15.19 0.60 -20.43
N ILE A 80 -16.20 0.85 -19.60
CA ILE A 80 -16.66 -0.12 -18.60
C ILE A 80 -17.33 -1.32 -19.30
N ASP A 81 -16.86 -2.52 -19.01
CA ASP A 81 -17.59 -3.75 -19.34
C ASP A 81 -18.61 -4.06 -18.24
N TYR A 82 -19.85 -3.63 -18.46
CA TYR A 82 -20.96 -3.86 -17.52
C TYR A 82 -21.37 -5.34 -17.39
N LYS A 83 -20.91 -6.21 -18.29
CA LYS A 83 -21.20 -7.64 -18.20
C LYS A 83 -20.32 -8.32 -17.16
N ASN A 84 -19.05 -7.92 -17.13
CA ASN A 84 -18.03 -8.49 -16.26
C ASN A 84 -17.75 -7.60 -15.04
N ASN A 85 -18.27 -6.36 -15.02
CA ASN A 85 -17.93 -5.31 -14.05
C ASN A 85 -16.43 -5.10 -13.99
N ASP A 86 -15.82 -4.85 -15.13
CA ASP A 86 -14.40 -4.52 -15.22
C ASP A 86 -14.11 -3.37 -16.18
N ILE A 87 -12.86 -2.89 -16.17
CA ILE A 87 -12.41 -1.81 -17.03
C ILE A 87 -10.92 -2.01 -17.38
N ASP A 88 -10.59 -1.83 -18.65
CA ASP A 88 -9.18 -1.74 -19.06
C ASP A 88 -8.63 -0.34 -18.83
N CYS A 89 -7.45 -0.27 -18.25
CA CYS A 89 -6.81 0.99 -17.89
C CYS A 89 -5.31 0.97 -18.20
N SER A 90 -4.81 2.06 -18.76
CA SER A 90 -3.37 2.27 -18.98
C SER A 90 -2.65 2.61 -17.67
N PRO A 91 -1.35 2.28 -17.53
CA PRO A 91 -0.64 2.35 -16.26
C PRO A 91 -0.33 3.77 -15.78
N GLY A 92 -0.37 4.77 -16.67
CA GLY A 92 -0.12 6.18 -16.36
C GLY A 92 -1.36 6.97 -15.93
N VAL A 93 -2.53 6.34 -15.88
CA VAL A 93 -3.75 6.95 -15.34
C VAL A 93 -3.60 7.17 -13.84
N TYR A 94 -3.99 8.36 -13.35
CA TYR A 94 -4.05 8.61 -11.91
C TYR A 94 -5.21 7.83 -11.28
N LEU A 95 -5.01 7.31 -10.07
CA LEU A 95 -6.05 6.54 -9.37
C LEU A 95 -7.33 7.36 -9.14
N GLU A 96 -7.20 8.62 -8.77
CA GLU A 96 -8.36 9.51 -8.57
C GLU A 96 -9.14 9.74 -9.86
N ASP A 97 -8.44 9.87 -11.00
CA ASP A 97 -9.08 10.05 -12.31
C ASP A 97 -9.85 8.80 -12.71
N LEU A 98 -9.27 7.61 -12.50
CA LEU A 98 -9.96 6.33 -12.72
C LEU A 98 -11.22 6.22 -11.85
N ARG A 99 -11.11 6.49 -10.55
CA ARG A 99 -12.24 6.43 -9.60
C ARG A 99 -13.36 7.39 -10.00
N THR A 100 -12.98 8.62 -10.34
CA THR A 100 -13.93 9.64 -10.80
C THR A 100 -14.60 9.24 -12.11
N TYR A 101 -13.83 8.72 -13.07
CA TYR A 101 -14.34 8.25 -14.35
C TYR A 101 -15.36 7.11 -14.18
N VAL A 102 -14.99 6.06 -13.42
CA VAL A 102 -15.86 4.91 -13.17
C VAL A 102 -17.18 5.35 -12.51
N THR A 103 -17.10 6.19 -11.49
CA THR A 103 -18.27 6.69 -10.77
C THR A 103 -19.19 7.50 -11.68
N SER A 104 -18.63 8.43 -12.46
CA SER A 104 -19.41 9.30 -13.36
C SER A 104 -19.98 8.53 -14.54
N GLU A 105 -19.18 7.71 -15.21
CA GLU A 105 -19.61 6.94 -16.39
C GLU A 105 -20.69 5.90 -16.04
N SER A 106 -20.57 5.26 -14.87
CA SER A 106 -21.55 4.31 -14.38
C SER A 106 -22.81 4.97 -13.77
N GLN A 107 -22.91 6.30 -13.78
CA GLN A 107 -23.99 7.04 -13.12
C GLN A 107 -24.12 6.69 -11.62
N ASN A 108 -23.01 6.67 -10.92
CA ASN A 108 -22.87 6.31 -9.50
C ASN A 108 -23.26 4.85 -9.16
N LYS A 109 -23.24 3.92 -10.12
CA LYS A 109 -23.57 2.51 -9.86
C LYS A 109 -22.36 1.65 -9.51
N LEU A 110 -21.21 1.98 -10.07
CA LEU A 110 -19.96 1.25 -9.88
C LEU A 110 -18.89 2.16 -9.30
N GLU A 111 -17.93 1.52 -8.62
CA GLU A 111 -16.73 2.19 -8.13
C GLU A 111 -15.50 1.28 -8.23
N PHE A 112 -14.32 1.91 -8.23
CA PHE A 112 -13.04 1.26 -7.97
C PHE A 112 -12.59 1.62 -6.55
N SER A 113 -12.41 0.63 -5.67
CA SER A 113 -12.36 0.85 -4.23
C SER A 113 -10.99 1.22 -3.67
N VAL A 114 -9.90 0.92 -4.38
CA VAL A 114 -8.54 1.18 -3.85
C VAL A 114 -8.27 2.69 -3.78
N ASP A 115 -8.00 3.19 -2.57
CA ASP A 115 -7.90 4.63 -2.32
C ASP A 115 -6.76 5.01 -1.35
N PRO A 116 -5.51 4.74 -1.71
CA PRO A 116 -4.38 5.17 -0.89
C PRO A 116 -4.41 6.70 -0.70
N THR A 117 -3.81 7.17 0.39
CA THR A 117 -3.72 8.63 0.67
C THR A 117 -3.13 9.41 -0.50
N SER A 118 -2.24 8.77 -1.27
CA SER A 118 -1.60 9.35 -2.46
C SER A 118 -2.42 9.25 -3.76
N ARG A 119 -3.69 8.85 -3.74
CA ARG A 119 -4.48 8.52 -4.96
C ARG A 119 -4.53 9.61 -6.02
N LYS A 120 -4.36 10.88 -5.65
CA LYS A 120 -4.33 12.00 -6.59
C LYS A 120 -3.04 12.07 -7.43
N GLU A 121 -1.95 11.57 -6.90
CA GLU A 121 -0.61 11.58 -7.50
C GLU A 121 -0.15 10.17 -7.91
N ALA A 122 -0.73 9.12 -7.32
CA ALA A 122 -0.41 7.75 -7.65
C ALA A 122 -1.05 7.32 -8.97
N MET A 123 -0.26 6.64 -9.80
CA MET A 123 -0.71 6.09 -11.08
C MET A 123 -1.02 4.60 -10.94
N VAL A 124 -1.98 4.09 -11.73
CA VAL A 124 -2.44 2.69 -11.73
C VAL A 124 -1.30 1.68 -11.82
N GLY A 125 -0.36 1.85 -12.76
CA GLY A 125 0.76 0.92 -12.92
C GLY A 125 1.70 0.90 -11.71
N GLY A 126 1.95 2.06 -11.09
CA GLY A 126 2.72 2.16 -9.85
C GLY A 126 2.00 1.51 -8.67
N ALA A 127 0.70 1.77 -8.54
CA ALA A 127 -0.13 1.19 -7.48
C ALA A 127 -0.18 -0.36 -7.57
N ILE A 128 -0.31 -0.93 -8.77
CA ILE A 128 -0.24 -2.38 -8.99
C ILE A 128 1.15 -2.91 -8.64
N SER A 129 2.21 -2.25 -9.12
CA SER A 129 3.60 -2.67 -8.88
C SER A 129 3.99 -2.67 -7.39
N CYS A 130 3.37 -1.81 -6.58
CA CYS A 130 3.58 -1.76 -5.12
C CYS A 130 2.52 -2.52 -4.33
N ASN A 131 1.50 -3.11 -4.98
CA ASN A 131 0.31 -3.65 -4.31
C ASN A 131 -0.29 -2.64 -3.32
N ALA A 132 -0.46 -1.39 -3.78
CA ALA A 132 -0.95 -0.30 -2.94
C ALA A 132 -2.30 -0.64 -2.31
N SER A 133 -2.52 -0.18 -1.09
CA SER A 133 -3.78 -0.35 -0.37
C SER A 133 -4.30 0.97 0.19
N GLY A 134 -5.55 0.95 0.65
CA GLY A 134 -6.25 2.10 1.20
C GLY A 134 -7.02 1.75 2.48
N PHE A 135 -8.07 2.52 2.74
CA PHE A 135 -8.86 2.45 3.98
C PHE A 135 -9.65 1.15 4.18
N VAL A 136 -10.04 0.48 3.09
CA VAL A 136 -10.84 -0.76 3.17
C VAL A 136 -9.99 -1.86 3.80
N PRO A 137 -10.44 -2.47 4.91
CA PRO A 137 -9.72 -3.59 5.53
C PRO A 137 -9.71 -4.85 4.64
N GLY A 138 -8.76 -5.74 4.92
CA GLY A 138 -8.65 -7.04 4.28
C GLY A 138 -8.19 -6.96 2.82
N GLU A 139 -8.40 -8.06 2.09
CA GLU A 139 -7.92 -8.21 0.72
C GLU A 139 -8.48 -7.16 -0.25
N LYS A 140 -9.75 -6.75 -0.06
CA LYS A 140 -10.41 -5.76 -0.92
C LYS A 140 -9.79 -4.36 -0.81
N GLY A 141 -9.03 -4.09 0.25
CA GLY A 141 -8.28 -2.85 0.38
C GLY A 141 -7.09 -2.73 -0.56
N ALA A 142 -6.52 -3.83 -1.04
CA ALA A 142 -5.28 -3.87 -1.82
C ALA A 142 -5.51 -4.10 -3.32
N MET A 143 -4.62 -3.57 -4.15
CA MET A 143 -4.67 -3.68 -5.62
C MET A 143 -4.80 -5.12 -6.11
N ARG A 144 -4.12 -6.09 -5.46
CA ARG A 144 -4.11 -7.51 -5.84
C ARG A 144 -5.50 -8.11 -6.04
N TYR A 145 -6.44 -7.77 -5.17
CA TYR A 145 -7.82 -8.28 -5.26
C TYR A 145 -8.53 -7.83 -6.55
N TRP A 146 -8.19 -6.63 -7.05
CA TRP A 146 -8.92 -5.97 -8.13
C TRP A 146 -8.36 -6.25 -9.52
N ILE A 147 -7.25 -6.96 -9.66
CA ILE A 147 -6.61 -7.21 -10.95
C ILE A 147 -7.13 -8.51 -11.57
N ASN A 148 -7.74 -8.40 -12.76
CA ASN A 148 -8.18 -9.54 -13.57
C ASN A 148 -7.21 -9.87 -14.70
N GLY A 149 -6.44 -8.89 -15.18
CA GLY A 149 -5.52 -9.09 -16.28
C GLY A 149 -4.47 -8.00 -16.38
N LEU A 150 -3.36 -8.30 -17.03
CA LEU A 150 -2.25 -7.40 -17.33
C LEU A 150 -1.74 -7.59 -18.74
N ASP A 151 -1.47 -6.50 -19.47
CA ASP A 151 -0.50 -6.51 -20.56
C ASP A 151 0.87 -6.14 -19.95
N PHE A 152 1.85 -7.01 -20.10
CA PHE A 152 3.12 -6.93 -19.41
C PHE A 152 4.29 -7.06 -20.38
N LEU A 153 5.25 -6.14 -20.31
CA LEU A 153 6.49 -6.20 -21.07
C LEU A 153 7.59 -6.83 -20.24
N LEU A 154 8.18 -7.89 -20.78
CA LEU A 154 9.40 -8.46 -20.26
C LEU A 154 10.58 -7.48 -20.43
N PRO A 155 11.67 -7.60 -19.69
CA PRO A 155 12.83 -6.70 -19.80
C PRO A 155 13.41 -6.58 -21.22
N ASN A 156 13.30 -7.62 -22.03
CA ASN A 156 13.72 -7.64 -23.44
C ASN A 156 12.75 -6.95 -24.42
N GLY A 157 11.65 -6.37 -23.92
CA GLY A 157 10.62 -5.70 -24.71
C GLY A 157 9.58 -6.62 -25.34
N GLU A 158 9.59 -7.92 -25.05
CA GLU A 158 8.52 -8.83 -25.49
C GLU A 158 7.28 -8.66 -24.60
N MET A 159 6.11 -8.68 -25.23
CA MET A 159 4.84 -8.51 -24.54
C MET A 159 4.16 -9.85 -24.30
N ILE A 160 3.68 -10.03 -23.07
CA ILE A 160 2.82 -11.12 -22.69
C ILE A 160 1.50 -10.54 -22.15
N LYS A 161 0.38 -11.21 -22.49
CA LYS A 161 -0.91 -10.95 -21.88
C LYS A 161 -1.15 -12.00 -20.80
N ILE A 162 -1.53 -11.55 -19.62
CA ILE A 162 -1.73 -12.42 -18.46
C ILE A 162 -3.14 -12.17 -17.94
N ASN A 163 -4.02 -13.17 -17.97
CA ASN A 163 -5.30 -13.12 -17.30
C ASN A 163 -5.23 -13.97 -16.02
N LYS A 164 -5.95 -13.55 -15.00
CA LYS A 164 -5.98 -14.26 -13.70
C LYS A 164 -6.47 -15.70 -13.91
N GLY A 165 -5.70 -16.66 -13.37
CA GLY A 165 -5.99 -18.11 -13.49
C GLY A 165 -5.44 -18.78 -14.75
N GLU A 166 -4.87 -18.05 -15.71
CA GLU A 166 -4.35 -18.67 -16.95
C GLU A 166 -2.88 -19.13 -16.85
N TYR A 167 -2.06 -18.37 -16.12
CA TYR A 167 -0.62 -18.63 -16.02
C TYR A 167 -0.24 -19.16 -14.64
N ILE A 168 -0.56 -20.45 -14.41
CA ILE A 168 -0.28 -21.09 -13.11
C ILE A 168 1.06 -21.81 -13.17
N SER A 169 1.92 -21.62 -12.18
CA SER A 169 3.18 -22.33 -12.06
C SER A 169 2.98 -23.85 -11.90
N SER A 170 3.91 -24.60 -12.40
CA SER A 170 3.96 -26.05 -12.26
C SER A 170 5.31 -26.46 -11.70
N ASN A 171 5.32 -27.29 -10.65
CA ASN A 171 6.54 -27.75 -9.97
C ASN A 171 7.45 -26.60 -9.51
N GLY A 172 6.89 -25.48 -9.09
CA GLY A 172 7.63 -24.29 -8.65
C GLY A 172 8.27 -23.46 -9.77
N GLU A 173 7.78 -23.62 -11.00
CA GLU A 173 8.34 -22.93 -12.17
C GLU A 173 7.24 -22.40 -13.09
N PHE A 174 7.49 -21.27 -13.72
CA PHE A 174 6.76 -20.82 -14.91
C PHE A 174 7.55 -21.14 -16.17
N VAL A 175 6.85 -21.53 -17.23
CA VAL A 175 7.40 -21.65 -18.58
C VAL A 175 6.82 -20.50 -19.42
N ILE A 176 7.65 -19.53 -19.79
CA ILE A 176 7.26 -18.43 -20.67
C ILE A 176 7.72 -18.72 -22.08
N HIS A 177 6.76 -18.89 -23.00
CA HIS A 177 7.04 -19.06 -24.41
C HIS A 177 7.33 -17.70 -25.04
N LYS A 178 8.50 -17.56 -25.66
CA LYS A 178 8.93 -16.34 -26.34
C LYS A 178 8.51 -16.33 -27.82
N THR A 179 8.52 -15.14 -28.41
CA THR A 179 8.15 -14.95 -29.82
C THR A 179 9.10 -15.64 -30.81
N ASP A 180 10.33 -15.93 -30.41
CA ASP A 180 11.31 -16.68 -31.19
C ASP A 180 11.18 -18.22 -31.07
N ASN A 181 10.09 -18.70 -30.45
CA ASN A 181 9.82 -20.11 -30.11
C ASN A 181 10.80 -20.72 -29.09
N THR A 182 11.58 -19.93 -28.39
CA THR A 182 12.34 -20.38 -27.21
C THR A 182 11.48 -20.29 -25.94
N GLU A 183 11.88 -20.99 -24.90
CA GLU A 183 11.23 -20.98 -23.59
C GLU A 183 12.17 -20.36 -22.54
N SER A 184 11.59 -19.61 -21.62
CA SER A 184 12.26 -19.24 -20.37
C SER A 184 11.60 -19.96 -19.22
N ILE A 185 12.41 -20.70 -18.47
CA ILE A 185 11.99 -21.34 -17.22
C ILE A 185 12.32 -20.41 -16.06
N ILE A 186 11.33 -20.02 -15.29
CA ILE A 186 11.45 -19.07 -14.20
C ILE A 186 11.05 -19.75 -12.91
N LYS A 187 12.01 -19.93 -12.00
CA LYS A 187 11.74 -20.45 -10.65
C LYS A 187 11.00 -19.41 -9.83
N ILE A 188 9.90 -19.81 -9.22
CA ILE A 188 9.14 -18.94 -8.34
C ILE A 188 9.78 -18.86 -6.95
N PRO A 189 9.61 -17.73 -6.23
CA PRO A 189 9.92 -17.68 -4.83
C PRO A 189 8.99 -18.61 -4.03
N SER A 190 9.54 -19.33 -3.05
CA SER A 190 8.81 -20.30 -2.21
C SER A 190 9.06 -20.12 -0.71
N TYR A 191 9.53 -18.94 -0.30
CA TYR A 191 9.64 -18.58 1.12
C TYR A 191 8.26 -18.46 1.74
N ASP A 192 8.14 -18.76 3.04
CA ASP A 192 6.88 -18.64 3.77
C ASP A 192 6.46 -17.17 3.87
N ARG A 193 5.41 -16.83 3.12
CA ARG A 193 4.78 -15.53 3.17
C ARG A 193 3.54 -15.60 4.06
N ILE A 194 3.44 -14.67 4.98
CA ILE A 194 2.32 -14.59 5.91
C ILE A 194 1.04 -14.24 5.14
N ASP A 195 -0.04 -14.95 5.44
CA ASP A 195 -1.37 -14.73 4.85
C ASP A 195 -2.07 -13.54 5.54
N LEU A 196 -1.48 -12.38 5.34
CA LEU A 196 -2.01 -11.07 5.75
C LEU A 196 -1.91 -10.11 4.56
N LYS A 197 -2.74 -9.08 4.51
CA LYS A 197 -2.59 -7.97 3.57
C LYS A 197 -1.23 -7.32 3.78
N ASN A 198 -0.33 -7.44 2.82
CA ASN A 198 1.00 -6.86 2.92
C ASN A 198 1.63 -6.56 1.56
N ALA A 199 2.59 -5.62 1.56
CA ALA A 199 3.39 -5.21 0.42
C ALA A 199 4.89 -5.60 0.56
N SER A 200 5.20 -6.54 1.45
CA SER A 200 6.58 -6.94 1.76
C SER A 200 7.16 -7.84 0.68
N GLY A 201 7.89 -7.27 -0.28
CA GLY A 201 8.55 -7.99 -1.37
C GLY A 201 7.58 -8.63 -2.37
N PRO A 202 8.10 -9.32 -3.39
CA PRO A 202 7.31 -10.07 -4.35
C PRO A 202 6.53 -11.21 -3.69
N PHE A 203 5.43 -11.59 -4.32
CA PHE A 203 4.62 -12.72 -3.85
C PHE A 203 5.42 -14.02 -3.87
N SER A 204 5.17 -14.88 -2.90
CA SER A 204 5.82 -16.18 -2.72
C SER A 204 4.77 -17.24 -2.36
N SER A 205 5.00 -18.48 -2.74
CA SER A 205 4.11 -19.60 -2.45
C SER A 205 4.91 -20.84 -2.08
N SER A 206 4.83 -21.23 -0.81
CA SER A 206 5.59 -22.37 -0.28
C SER A 206 5.13 -23.73 -0.82
N ASP A 207 3.91 -23.82 -1.37
CA ASP A 207 3.40 -25.03 -2.03
C ASP A 207 3.83 -25.18 -3.51
N GLY A 208 4.56 -24.19 -4.03
CA GLY A 208 5.04 -24.18 -5.43
C GLY A 208 3.97 -23.85 -6.47
N LYS A 209 2.77 -23.42 -6.06
CA LYS A 209 1.70 -23.00 -6.97
C LYS A 209 1.46 -21.50 -6.84
N MET A 210 1.52 -20.81 -7.96
CA MET A 210 1.34 -19.36 -8.02
C MET A 210 0.75 -18.98 -9.38
N ASP A 211 -0.10 -17.97 -9.40
CA ASP A 211 -0.45 -17.28 -10.64
C ASP A 211 0.63 -16.24 -10.97
N LEU A 212 1.04 -16.15 -12.23
CA LEU A 212 2.04 -15.18 -12.67
C LEU A 212 1.62 -13.73 -12.38
N ILE A 213 0.33 -13.45 -12.45
CA ILE A 213 -0.20 -12.12 -12.11
C ILE A 213 0.10 -11.74 -10.65
N ASP A 214 0.04 -12.71 -9.72
CA ASP A 214 0.33 -12.48 -8.32
C ASP A 214 1.82 -12.19 -8.06
N LEU A 215 2.72 -12.81 -8.83
CA LEU A 215 4.15 -12.52 -8.78
C LEU A 215 4.47 -11.08 -9.23
N ILE A 216 3.73 -10.59 -10.24
CA ILE A 216 3.96 -9.25 -10.81
C ILE A 216 3.42 -8.16 -9.87
N ILE A 217 2.24 -8.37 -9.26
CA ILE A 217 1.64 -7.43 -8.32
C ILE A 217 2.50 -7.34 -7.06
N GLY A 218 2.94 -6.14 -6.70
CA GLY A 218 3.81 -5.91 -5.53
C GLY A 218 5.29 -6.23 -5.77
N SER A 219 5.69 -6.50 -7.02
CA SER A 219 7.10 -6.76 -7.38
C SER A 219 7.96 -5.50 -7.53
N GLU A 220 7.37 -4.33 -7.42
CA GLU A 220 8.04 -3.03 -7.59
C GLU A 220 8.80 -2.90 -8.93
N GLY A 221 8.24 -3.54 -9.96
CA GLY A 221 8.72 -3.47 -11.34
C GLY A 221 10.03 -4.22 -11.62
N ILE A 222 10.50 -5.10 -10.74
CA ILE A 222 11.78 -5.82 -10.95
C ILE A 222 11.69 -6.91 -12.02
N PHE A 223 10.50 -7.36 -12.41
CA PHE A 223 10.30 -8.42 -13.40
C PHE A 223 9.90 -7.92 -14.79
N GLY A 224 9.43 -6.69 -14.92
CA GLY A 224 8.97 -6.11 -16.17
C GLY A 224 8.17 -4.82 -15.99
N CYS A 225 7.51 -4.39 -17.07
CA CYS A 225 6.71 -3.16 -17.11
C CYS A 225 5.24 -3.47 -17.42
N ILE A 226 4.32 -3.03 -16.57
CA ILE A 226 2.88 -3.07 -16.82
C ILE A 226 2.54 -2.00 -17.85
N THR A 227 1.81 -2.37 -18.92
CA THR A 227 1.39 -1.46 -19.98
C THR A 227 -0.12 -1.32 -20.14
N SER A 228 -0.89 -2.22 -19.52
CA SER A 228 -2.33 -2.13 -19.34
C SER A 228 -2.75 -3.04 -18.22
N ALA A 229 -3.87 -2.74 -17.57
CA ALA A 229 -4.48 -3.58 -16.57
C ALA A 229 -5.99 -3.68 -16.79
N THR A 230 -6.57 -4.88 -16.62
CA THR A 230 -8.01 -5.09 -16.50
C THR A 230 -8.36 -5.12 -15.01
N LEU A 231 -9.16 -4.14 -14.58
CA LEU A 231 -9.50 -3.88 -13.19
C LEU A 231 -10.94 -4.25 -12.91
N LYS A 232 -11.18 -5.01 -11.84
CA LYS A 232 -12.53 -5.28 -11.34
C LYS A 232 -13.18 -4.02 -10.79
N LEU A 233 -14.47 -3.92 -10.91
CA LEU A 233 -15.31 -2.89 -10.30
C LEU A 233 -16.33 -3.54 -9.38
N GLN A 234 -16.78 -2.81 -8.37
CA GLN A 234 -17.86 -3.24 -7.49
C GLN A 234 -19.06 -2.29 -7.56
N ASN A 235 -20.21 -2.78 -7.09
CA ASN A 235 -21.35 -1.92 -6.86
C ASN A 235 -21.01 -0.86 -5.82
N ARG A 236 -21.24 0.40 -6.17
CA ARG A 236 -21.01 1.50 -5.25
C ARG A 236 -22.09 1.52 -4.17
N PRO A 237 -21.74 1.69 -2.89
CA PRO A 237 -22.70 1.99 -1.85
C PRO A 237 -23.53 3.25 -2.19
N THR A 238 -24.79 3.26 -1.83
CA THR A 238 -25.66 4.43 -2.04
C THR A 238 -25.35 5.56 -1.06
N ASP A 239 -24.84 5.20 0.13
CA ASP A 239 -24.43 6.12 1.17
C ASP A 239 -23.40 5.44 2.09
N TYR A 240 -22.90 6.16 3.09
CA TYR A 240 -22.03 5.67 4.14
C TYR A 240 -22.49 6.18 5.50
N LEU A 241 -22.51 5.30 6.50
CA LEU A 241 -22.57 5.73 7.89
C LEU A 241 -21.14 5.91 8.40
N ASN A 242 -20.81 7.13 8.81
CA ASN A 242 -19.52 7.52 9.33
C ASN A 242 -19.61 7.78 10.82
N LEU A 243 -18.89 7.01 11.62
CA LEU A 243 -18.90 7.11 13.07
C LEU A 243 -17.49 7.34 13.61
N PHE A 244 -17.39 8.22 14.62
CA PHE A 244 -16.19 8.31 15.46
C PHE A 244 -16.57 7.86 16.87
N ILE A 245 -15.84 6.87 17.38
CA ILE A 245 -16.12 6.25 18.69
C ILE A 245 -15.00 6.60 19.65
N LYS A 246 -15.37 7.25 20.76
CA LYS A 246 -14.44 7.67 21.81
C LYS A 246 -14.28 6.55 22.85
N LEU A 247 -13.05 6.21 23.18
CA LEU A 247 -12.70 5.15 24.11
C LEU A 247 -11.63 5.63 25.10
N LYS A 248 -11.54 4.97 26.25
CA LYS A 248 -10.63 5.39 27.32
C LYS A 248 -9.17 5.03 27.03
N ASN A 249 -8.96 3.91 26.36
CA ASN A 249 -7.62 3.37 26.14
C ASN A 249 -7.59 2.40 24.96
N GLU A 250 -6.40 1.98 24.57
CA GLU A 250 -6.14 1.06 23.47
C GLU A 250 -6.73 -0.34 23.64
N ASP A 251 -6.81 -0.83 24.90
CA ASP A 251 -7.39 -2.15 25.18
C ASP A 251 -8.90 -2.16 24.87
N GLU A 252 -9.61 -1.07 25.18
CA GLU A 252 -11.02 -0.92 24.78
C GLU A 252 -11.19 -0.83 23.27
N ALA A 253 -10.28 -0.12 22.59
CA ALA A 253 -10.30 0.00 21.12
C ALA A 253 -10.09 -1.36 20.43
N PHE A 254 -9.13 -2.14 20.90
CA PHE A 254 -8.89 -3.47 20.35
C PHE A 254 -10.03 -4.45 20.65
N LYS A 255 -10.64 -4.37 21.82
CA LYS A 255 -11.85 -5.15 22.14
C LYS A 255 -13.04 -4.77 21.24
N LEU A 256 -13.18 -3.50 20.87
CA LEU A 256 -14.20 -3.09 19.91
C LEU A 256 -13.88 -3.64 18.49
N TYR A 257 -12.62 -3.64 18.08
CA TYR A 257 -12.19 -4.32 16.86
C TYR A 257 -12.61 -5.80 16.88
N LEU A 258 -12.31 -6.54 17.96
CA LEU A 258 -12.69 -7.95 18.07
C LEU A 258 -14.21 -8.15 18.03
N TYR A 259 -14.98 -7.23 18.60
CA TYR A 259 -16.44 -7.26 18.60
C TYR A 259 -17.02 -7.08 17.18
N PHE A 260 -16.41 -6.20 16.36
CA PHE A 260 -16.74 -6.07 14.93
C PHE A 260 -16.28 -7.29 14.13
N SER A 261 -15.07 -7.79 14.38
CA SER A 261 -14.51 -8.96 13.71
C SER A 261 -15.40 -10.20 13.93
N ASP A 262 -15.88 -10.44 15.15
CA ASP A 262 -16.83 -11.51 15.46
C ASP A 262 -18.16 -11.33 14.72
N HIS A 263 -18.70 -10.11 14.68
CA HIS A 263 -19.93 -9.78 13.96
C HIS A 263 -19.82 -10.10 12.46
N PHE A 264 -18.68 -9.81 11.83
CA PHE A 264 -18.42 -10.05 10.42
C PHE A 264 -17.77 -11.42 10.11
N SER A 265 -17.70 -12.31 11.10
CA SER A 265 -17.03 -13.62 10.94
C SER A 265 -15.61 -13.48 10.39
N GLU A 266 -14.86 -12.53 10.95
CA GLU A 266 -13.48 -12.16 10.62
C GLU A 266 -13.29 -11.44 9.26
N ASP A 267 -14.34 -11.28 8.44
CA ASP A 267 -14.26 -10.52 7.18
C ASP A 267 -14.50 -9.02 7.39
N MET A 268 -13.48 -8.33 7.87
CA MET A 268 -13.53 -6.87 8.07
C MET A 268 -13.69 -6.08 6.77
N SER A 269 -13.55 -6.70 5.59
CA SER A 269 -13.78 -6.05 4.29
C SER A 269 -15.24 -5.69 3.99
N ASN A 270 -16.16 -6.04 4.90
CA ASN A 270 -17.52 -5.54 4.92
C ASN A 270 -17.63 -4.07 5.39
N LEU A 271 -16.56 -3.52 5.94
CA LEU A 271 -16.43 -2.09 6.25
C LEU A 271 -15.65 -1.37 5.13
N SER A 272 -15.95 -0.10 4.95
CA SER A 272 -15.18 0.77 4.05
C SER A 272 -14.00 1.47 4.73
N GLY A 273 -13.92 1.41 6.06
CA GLY A 273 -12.80 1.92 6.84
C GLY A 273 -12.93 1.55 8.32
N PHE A 274 -11.77 1.31 8.98
CA PHE A 274 -11.69 1.08 10.41
C PHE A 274 -10.34 1.62 10.91
N GLU A 275 -10.34 2.91 11.30
CA GLU A 275 -9.14 3.68 11.62
C GLU A 275 -8.98 3.89 13.12
N TYR A 276 -7.74 3.85 13.58
CA TYR A 276 -7.34 4.01 14.96
C TYR A 276 -6.63 5.35 15.19
N PHE A 277 -6.92 5.97 16.32
CA PHE A 277 -6.31 7.20 16.81
C PHE A 277 -5.85 6.95 18.25
N GLY A 278 -4.54 6.84 18.47
CA GLY A 278 -3.94 6.53 19.75
C GLY A 278 -3.97 7.69 20.75
N GLU A 279 -3.59 7.40 21.99
CA GLU A 279 -3.62 8.34 23.13
C GLU A 279 -2.85 9.65 22.89
N ASN A 280 -1.83 9.63 22.02
CA ASN A 280 -1.00 10.80 21.72
C ASN A 280 -1.41 11.56 20.46
N CYS A 281 -2.47 11.12 19.76
CA CYS A 281 -2.95 11.80 18.56
C CYS A 281 -3.41 13.23 18.82
N SER A 282 -4.04 13.49 19.96
CA SER A 282 -4.52 14.82 20.35
C SER A 282 -3.41 15.88 20.31
N SER A 283 -2.19 15.52 20.70
CA SER A 283 -1.02 16.43 20.70
C SER A 283 -0.56 16.85 19.30
N TYR A 284 -1.03 16.19 18.26
CA TYR A 284 -0.63 16.41 16.87
C TYR A 284 -1.76 16.90 15.97
N MET A 285 -3.00 17.03 16.48
CA MET A 285 -4.14 17.43 15.67
C MET A 285 -4.66 18.82 16.05
N ILE A 286 -5.27 19.49 15.07
CA ILE A 286 -6.13 20.64 15.31
C ILE A 286 -7.54 20.13 15.67
N HIS A 287 -8.31 20.90 16.41
CA HIS A 287 -9.68 20.55 16.83
C HIS A 287 -9.74 19.27 17.69
N GLU A 288 -8.67 18.98 18.45
CA GLU A 288 -8.62 17.81 19.33
C GLU A 288 -9.79 17.76 20.32
N GLU A 289 -10.23 18.90 20.85
CA GLU A 289 -11.33 19.06 21.78
C GLU A 289 -12.68 18.56 21.23
N TYR A 290 -12.80 18.44 19.90
CA TYR A 290 -13.98 17.89 19.25
C TYR A 290 -14.03 16.36 19.31
N LEU A 291 -12.85 15.71 19.24
CA LEU A 291 -12.71 14.27 19.15
C LEU A 291 -12.32 13.60 20.47
N PHE A 292 -11.60 14.34 21.34
CA PHE A 292 -11.06 13.83 22.60
C PHE A 292 -11.39 14.74 23.77
N ASP A 293 -11.32 14.21 24.99
CA ASP A 293 -11.50 14.94 26.24
C ASP A 293 -10.71 14.25 27.37
N GLU A 294 -10.80 14.75 28.60
CA GLU A 294 -10.09 14.18 29.77
C GLU A 294 -10.48 12.73 30.10
N LYS A 295 -11.61 12.23 29.60
CA LYS A 295 -12.14 10.90 29.86
C LYS A 295 -11.83 9.89 28.76
N TYR A 296 -11.76 10.37 27.52
CA TYR A 296 -11.61 9.54 26.33
C TYR A 296 -10.40 10.03 25.50
N HIS A 297 -9.34 9.20 25.45
CA HIS A 297 -8.07 9.56 24.86
C HIS A 297 -7.75 8.81 23.57
N VAL A 298 -8.58 7.79 23.24
CA VAL A 298 -8.42 6.94 22.06
C VAL A 298 -9.67 7.03 21.22
N GLY A 299 -9.52 7.03 19.91
CA GLY A 299 -10.64 7.09 18.96
C GLY A 299 -10.59 6.01 17.91
N LEU A 300 -11.78 5.57 17.47
CA LEU A 300 -11.96 4.76 16.29
C LEU A 300 -12.87 5.46 15.29
N TYR A 301 -12.41 5.63 14.06
CA TYR A 301 -13.27 6.00 12.95
C TYR A 301 -13.71 4.74 12.21
N ILE A 302 -15.02 4.62 12.00
CA ILE A 302 -15.62 3.47 11.33
C ILE A 302 -16.49 3.98 10.18
N GLN A 303 -16.27 3.45 8.98
CA GLN A 303 -17.09 3.74 7.80
C GLN A 303 -17.83 2.47 7.37
N ILE A 304 -19.15 2.52 7.43
CA ILE A 304 -20.05 1.43 7.12
C ILE A 304 -20.75 1.72 5.79
N PRO A 305 -20.61 0.87 4.76
CA PRO A 305 -21.28 1.07 3.48
C PRO A 305 -22.79 0.78 3.61
N VAL A 306 -23.62 1.59 2.96
CA VAL A 306 -25.08 1.44 2.90
C VAL A 306 -25.48 1.09 1.47
N HIS A 307 -26.18 -0.03 1.28
CA HIS A 307 -26.58 -0.53 -0.04
C HIS A 307 -28.13 -0.58 -0.16
N ASN A 308 -28.71 0.50 -0.68
CA ASN A 308 -30.16 0.60 -0.94
C ASN A 308 -31.08 0.53 0.29
N GLU A 309 -30.53 0.49 1.50
CA GLU A 309 -31.29 0.57 2.74
C GLU A 309 -31.57 2.04 3.09
N ASN A 310 -32.55 2.26 4.00
CA ASN A 310 -32.76 3.57 4.58
C ASN A 310 -31.63 3.89 5.58
N LEU A 311 -31.02 5.05 5.45
CA LEU A 311 -29.90 5.43 6.32
C LEU A 311 -30.32 5.52 7.80
N ASP A 312 -31.54 5.98 8.09
CA ASP A 312 -32.04 6.07 9.48
C ASP A 312 -32.17 4.68 10.13
N ASP A 313 -32.64 3.68 9.37
CA ASP A 313 -32.75 2.29 9.87
C ASP A 313 -31.33 1.70 10.13
N ILE A 314 -30.36 2.05 9.29
CA ILE A 314 -28.96 1.65 9.45
C ILE A 314 -28.34 2.32 10.68
N ILE A 315 -28.60 3.61 10.89
CA ILE A 315 -28.13 4.34 12.08
C ILE A 315 -28.69 3.69 13.34
N GLU A 316 -30.01 3.39 13.40
CA GLU A 316 -30.64 2.74 14.53
C GLU A 316 -30.04 1.36 14.82
N HIS A 317 -29.88 0.54 13.78
CA HIS A 317 -29.27 -0.78 13.88
C HIS A 317 -27.84 -0.74 14.48
N TRP A 318 -26.96 0.11 13.92
CA TRP A 318 -25.57 0.20 14.39
C TRP A 318 -25.44 0.88 15.74
N TYR A 319 -26.32 1.82 16.06
CA TYR A 319 -26.41 2.39 17.40
C TYR A 319 -26.77 1.32 18.42
N GLU A 320 -27.82 0.52 18.19
CA GLU A 320 -28.17 -0.59 19.07
C GLU A 320 -27.06 -1.65 19.19
N PHE A 321 -26.32 -1.91 18.09
CA PHE A 321 -25.18 -2.82 18.10
C PHE A 321 -24.07 -2.28 19.01
N LEU A 322 -23.71 -1.02 18.88
CA LEU A 322 -22.67 -0.37 19.67
C LEU A 322 -23.05 -0.26 21.14
N MET A 323 -24.32 0.04 21.48
CA MET A 323 -24.78 0.13 22.87
C MET A 323 -24.79 -1.24 23.61
N LYS A 324 -24.69 -2.34 22.90
CA LYS A 324 -24.48 -3.67 23.51
C LYS A 324 -23.01 -3.94 23.85
N PHE A 325 -22.10 -3.14 23.33
CA PHE A 325 -20.68 -3.27 23.64
C PHE A 325 -20.37 -2.72 25.03
N LYS A 326 -19.74 -3.53 25.85
CA LYS A 326 -19.55 -3.30 27.30
C LYS A 326 -18.91 -1.93 27.65
N TYR A 327 -18.10 -1.38 26.77
CA TYR A 327 -17.30 -0.17 27.05
C TYR A 327 -17.91 1.11 26.43
N ILE A 328 -19.04 1.00 25.73
CA ILE A 328 -19.83 2.14 25.27
C ILE A 328 -21.06 2.25 26.21
N ASN A 329 -21.05 3.26 27.05
CA ASN A 329 -22.07 3.43 28.09
C ASN A 329 -22.77 4.80 28.04
N GLU A 330 -22.29 5.69 27.19
CA GLU A 330 -22.76 7.06 27.09
C GLU A 330 -22.93 7.41 25.60
N ASP A 331 -24.01 8.08 25.25
CA ASP A 331 -24.32 8.47 23.86
C ASP A 331 -23.22 9.38 23.28
N GLU A 332 -22.57 10.22 24.12
CA GLU A 332 -21.48 11.11 23.74
C GLU A 332 -20.20 10.40 23.26
N GLN A 333 -20.08 9.08 23.50
CA GLN A 333 -18.98 8.29 23.01
C GLN A 333 -19.10 8.01 21.51
N VAL A 334 -20.29 8.09 20.92
CA VAL A 334 -20.55 7.78 19.52
C VAL A 334 -20.93 9.07 18.78
N LEU A 335 -19.99 9.58 18.00
CA LEU A 335 -20.16 10.80 17.21
C LEU A 335 -20.49 10.44 15.77
N SER A 336 -21.67 10.85 15.28
CA SER A 336 -21.98 10.76 13.86
C SER A 336 -21.24 11.84 13.06
N LEU A 337 -20.53 11.43 12.02
CA LEU A 337 -19.81 12.31 11.10
C LEU A 337 -20.55 12.52 9.78
N ASN A 338 -21.80 12.09 9.65
CA ASN A 338 -22.59 12.27 8.43
C ASN A 338 -23.03 13.73 8.20
N ASP A 339 -23.04 14.56 9.23
CA ASP A 339 -23.22 16.00 9.06
C ASP A 339 -21.99 16.63 8.38
N PRO A 340 -22.18 17.53 7.38
CA PRO A 340 -21.05 18.13 6.65
C PRO A 340 -20.08 18.94 7.52
N HIS A 341 -20.55 19.57 8.61
CA HIS A 341 -19.68 20.29 9.52
C HIS A 341 -18.81 19.33 10.34
N ASN A 342 -19.44 18.30 10.93
CA ASN A 342 -18.76 17.28 11.69
C ASN A 342 -17.70 16.55 10.85
N TRP A 343 -18.08 16.18 9.62
CA TRP A 343 -17.17 15.56 8.65
C TRP A 343 -15.96 16.44 8.35
N LYS A 344 -16.20 17.73 8.06
CA LYS A 344 -15.12 18.68 7.76
C LYS A 344 -14.15 18.80 8.94
N THR A 345 -14.67 19.00 10.15
CA THR A 345 -13.86 19.13 11.37
C THR A 345 -13.02 17.89 11.64
N PHE A 346 -13.62 16.71 11.54
CA PHE A 346 -12.90 15.44 11.65
C PHE A 346 -11.80 15.30 10.60
N PHE A 347 -12.13 15.61 9.35
CA PHE A 347 -11.19 15.48 8.23
C PHE A 347 -9.97 16.40 8.38
N GLU A 348 -10.20 17.66 8.80
CA GLU A 348 -9.14 18.62 9.09
C GLU A 348 -8.25 18.15 10.26
N ALA A 349 -8.85 17.68 11.35
CA ALA A 349 -8.14 17.12 12.49
C ALA A 349 -7.26 15.92 12.07
N ARG A 350 -7.83 14.95 11.36
CA ARG A 350 -7.11 13.74 10.89
C ARG A 350 -5.91 14.08 9.98
N HIS A 351 -6.10 15.03 9.03
CA HIS A 351 -5.05 15.38 8.09
C HIS A 351 -3.93 16.24 8.70
N SER A 352 -4.22 16.94 9.78
CA SER A 352 -3.21 17.75 10.48
C SER A 352 -2.17 16.90 11.22
N MET A 353 -2.51 15.71 11.70
CA MET A 353 -1.62 14.87 12.50
C MET A 353 -0.28 14.54 11.83
N PRO A 354 -0.26 13.88 10.65
CA PRO A 354 1.01 13.56 10.02
C PRO A 354 1.79 14.80 9.59
N ALA A 355 1.08 15.89 9.22
CA ALA A 355 1.72 17.15 8.86
C ALA A 355 2.42 17.79 10.06
N ASN A 356 1.76 17.85 11.23
CA ASN A 356 2.31 18.40 12.46
C ASN A 356 3.46 17.53 13.01
N ALA A 357 3.35 16.19 12.90
CA ALA A 357 4.43 15.28 13.26
C ALA A 357 5.69 15.50 12.40
N LEU A 358 5.52 15.66 11.07
CA LEU A 358 6.61 15.98 10.16
C LEU A 358 7.18 17.38 10.42
N GLN A 359 6.34 18.37 10.76
CA GLN A 359 6.80 19.70 11.13
C GLN A 359 7.65 19.63 12.39
N LYS A 360 7.22 18.92 13.43
CA LYS A 360 7.97 18.76 14.67
C LYS A 360 9.32 18.09 14.45
N ALA A 361 9.40 17.07 13.62
CA ALA A 361 10.67 16.46 13.24
C ALA A 361 11.62 17.46 12.56
N ARG A 362 11.09 18.32 11.67
CA ARG A 362 11.88 19.39 11.05
C ARG A 362 12.36 20.43 12.05
N GLU A 363 11.53 20.81 13.01
CA GLU A 363 11.89 21.73 14.10
C GLU A 363 13.00 21.13 14.99
N ASN A 364 13.00 19.81 15.16
CA ASN A 364 14.08 19.07 15.82
C ASN A 364 15.33 18.92 14.91
N GLU A 365 15.29 19.37 13.66
CA GLU A 365 16.33 19.16 12.64
C GLU A 365 16.63 17.67 12.37
N THR A 366 15.60 16.82 12.48
CA THR A 366 15.65 15.37 12.23
C THR A 366 14.62 14.93 11.19
N ALA A 367 14.56 13.64 10.90
CA ALA A 367 13.53 13.03 10.08
C ALA A 367 12.58 12.19 10.93
N SER A 368 11.28 12.25 10.64
CA SER A 368 10.32 11.30 11.20
C SER A 368 10.60 9.90 10.64
N ILE A 369 10.67 8.91 11.55
CA ILE A 369 10.90 7.50 11.20
C ILE A 369 9.57 6.77 11.35
N ILE A 370 9.02 6.29 10.24
CA ILE A 370 7.66 5.75 10.19
C ILE A 370 7.73 4.22 10.04
N THR A 371 7.07 3.50 10.95
CA THR A 371 6.86 2.06 10.80
C THR A 371 5.68 1.81 9.86
N ASP A 372 5.67 0.60 9.29
CA ASP A 372 4.62 0.16 8.36
C ASP A 372 4.35 -1.33 8.61
N THR A 373 4.38 -1.69 9.90
CA THR A 373 4.27 -3.08 10.36
C THR A 373 2.82 -3.52 10.45
N ILE A 374 2.58 -4.79 10.13
CA ILE A 374 1.31 -5.46 10.36
C ILE A 374 1.57 -6.76 11.11
N VAL A 375 0.71 -7.12 12.05
CA VAL A 375 0.78 -8.37 12.81
C VAL A 375 -0.56 -9.09 12.78
N PRO A 376 -0.58 -10.42 12.98
CA PRO A 376 -1.84 -11.14 13.14
C PRO A 376 -2.67 -10.58 14.29
N PRO A 377 -4.03 -10.57 14.19
CA PRO A 377 -4.90 -10.08 15.27
C PRO A 377 -4.61 -10.73 16.63
N SER A 378 -4.25 -12.01 16.66
CA SER A 378 -3.89 -12.74 17.89
C SER A 378 -2.64 -12.21 18.59
N ALA A 379 -1.73 -11.57 17.85
CA ALA A 379 -0.50 -11.00 18.39
C ALA A 379 -0.57 -9.48 18.63
N PHE A 380 -1.65 -8.83 18.19
CA PHE A 380 -1.74 -7.36 18.14
C PHE A 380 -1.55 -6.71 19.51
N SER A 381 -2.27 -7.16 20.55
CA SER A 381 -2.16 -6.57 21.89
C SER A 381 -0.78 -6.70 22.50
N GLU A 382 -0.09 -7.82 22.24
CA GLU A 382 1.29 -8.01 22.68
C GLU A 382 2.25 -7.10 21.93
N PHE A 383 2.08 -7.01 20.60
CA PHE A 383 2.89 -6.15 19.74
C PHE A 383 2.80 -4.68 20.16
N ILE A 384 1.59 -4.15 20.31
CA ILE A 384 1.37 -2.74 20.70
C ILE A 384 2.00 -2.45 22.06
N LYS A 385 1.72 -3.27 23.08
CA LYS A 385 2.25 -3.09 24.42
C LYS A 385 3.78 -3.09 24.45
N LYS A 386 4.42 -4.04 23.77
CA LYS A 386 5.90 -4.11 23.70
C LYS A 386 6.49 -2.96 22.90
N THR A 387 5.82 -2.52 21.83
CA THR A 387 6.28 -1.38 21.04
C THR A 387 6.23 -0.09 21.84
N HIS A 388 5.15 0.17 22.58
CA HIS A 388 5.09 1.31 23.50
C HIS A 388 6.21 1.28 24.53
N GLN A 389 6.47 0.12 25.13
CA GLN A 389 7.55 -0.02 26.10
C GLN A 389 8.93 0.30 25.49
N LEU A 390 9.22 -0.23 24.27
CA LEU A 390 10.47 0.07 23.56
C LEU A 390 10.66 1.57 23.31
N ILE A 391 9.62 2.26 22.86
CA ILE A 391 9.69 3.69 22.55
C ILE A 391 9.82 4.53 23.83
N GLN A 392 9.05 4.19 24.88
CA GLN A 392 9.05 4.90 26.17
C GLN A 392 10.38 4.73 26.92
N ASP A 393 10.97 3.54 26.91
CA ASP A 393 12.27 3.28 27.55
C ASP A 393 13.38 4.16 26.96
N GLU A 394 13.32 4.43 25.65
CA GLU A 394 14.28 5.29 24.95
C GLU A 394 13.84 6.78 24.95
N LYS A 395 12.69 7.11 25.55
CA LYS A 395 12.12 8.48 25.65
C LYS A 395 11.97 9.19 24.29
N ILE A 396 11.61 8.45 23.25
CA ILE A 396 11.35 8.97 21.93
C ILE A 396 9.90 9.46 21.89
N ASP A 397 9.69 10.66 21.38
CA ASP A 397 8.34 11.15 21.10
C ASP A 397 7.77 10.48 19.83
N TYR A 398 6.45 10.26 19.78
CA TYR A 398 5.85 9.56 18.65
C TYR A 398 4.37 9.90 18.48
N LEU A 399 3.87 9.67 17.26
CA LEU A 399 2.45 9.69 16.92
C LEU A 399 2.05 8.27 16.50
N LEU A 400 0.91 7.78 17.02
CA LEU A 400 0.37 6.46 16.66
C LEU A 400 -1.04 6.57 16.12
N PHE A 401 -1.24 6.17 14.87
CA PHE A 401 -2.54 6.01 14.22
C PHE A 401 -2.44 4.96 13.10
N GLY A 402 -3.57 4.57 12.50
CA GLY A 402 -3.54 3.69 11.32
C GLY A 402 -4.78 2.81 11.16
N HIS A 403 -4.63 1.75 10.39
CA HIS A 403 -5.67 0.86 9.90
C HIS A 403 -5.89 -0.31 10.87
N LEU A 404 -6.64 -0.07 11.96
CA LEU A 404 -6.89 -1.12 12.96
C LEU A 404 -7.65 -2.32 12.35
N GLY A 405 -8.46 -2.07 11.32
CA GLY A 405 -9.17 -3.13 10.60
C GLY A 405 -8.27 -4.27 10.09
N ASP A 406 -6.98 -3.98 9.87
CA ASP A 406 -5.95 -4.95 9.46
C ASP A 406 -4.91 -5.24 10.56
N CYS A 407 -5.07 -4.69 11.76
CA CYS A 407 -4.00 -4.69 12.77
C CYS A 407 -2.69 -4.06 12.25
N HIS A 408 -2.81 -3.04 11.42
CA HIS A 408 -1.74 -2.28 10.78
C HIS A 408 -1.74 -0.85 11.31
N LEU A 409 -0.76 -0.51 12.13
CA LEU A 409 -0.62 0.82 12.70
C LEU A 409 0.74 1.43 12.37
N HIS A 410 0.75 2.76 12.24
CA HIS A 410 1.94 3.55 11.98
C HIS A 410 2.43 4.22 13.25
N PHE A 411 3.61 3.82 13.74
CA PHE A 411 4.35 4.58 14.72
C PHE A 411 5.24 5.57 13.96
N HIS A 412 4.96 6.85 14.10
CA HIS A 412 5.81 7.93 13.63
C HIS A 412 6.74 8.33 14.77
N LEU A 413 7.94 7.80 14.82
CA LEU A 413 8.96 8.19 15.79
C LEU A 413 9.49 9.58 15.43
N ILE A 414 9.54 10.46 16.41
CA ILE A 414 9.90 11.88 16.24
C ILE A 414 11.10 12.18 17.17
N PRO A 415 12.32 11.78 16.77
CA PRO A 415 13.50 11.99 17.57
C PRO A 415 13.90 13.47 17.62
N ASP A 416 14.71 13.83 18.59
CA ASP A 416 15.60 14.98 18.54
C ASP A 416 16.99 14.58 18.00
N GLN A 417 17.89 15.55 17.83
CA GLN A 417 19.24 15.29 17.28
C GLN A 417 20.08 14.34 18.15
N GLU A 418 19.87 14.32 19.47
CA GLU A 418 20.67 13.52 20.39
C GLU A 418 20.27 12.03 20.34
N ASN A 419 18.99 11.75 20.02
CA ASN A 419 18.45 10.39 20.04
C ASN A 419 18.04 9.85 18.64
N GLU A 420 18.40 10.51 17.53
CA GLU A 420 18.07 10.03 16.17
C GLU A 420 18.60 8.62 15.89
N ALA A 421 19.85 8.35 16.26
CA ALA A 421 20.44 7.01 16.09
C ALA A 421 19.73 5.95 16.96
N ILE A 422 19.28 6.33 18.16
CA ILE A 422 18.50 5.46 19.06
C ILE A 422 17.11 5.18 18.45
N ALA A 423 16.48 6.17 17.85
CA ALA A 423 15.19 6.00 17.19
C ALA A 423 15.27 5.07 15.96
N ILE A 424 16.37 5.11 15.20
CA ILE A 424 16.64 4.16 14.12
C ILE A 424 16.79 2.73 14.68
N ASP A 425 17.54 2.56 15.77
CA ASP A 425 17.66 1.25 16.42
C ASP A 425 16.32 0.76 16.97
N CYS A 426 15.54 1.65 17.58
CA CYS A 426 14.17 1.36 18.04
C CYS A 426 13.28 0.90 16.89
N TYR A 427 13.32 1.58 15.73
CA TYR A 427 12.63 1.15 14.52
C TYR A 427 12.98 -0.30 14.16
N HIS A 428 14.25 -0.67 14.08
CA HIS A 428 14.67 -2.04 13.76
C HIS A 428 14.23 -3.05 14.83
N LYS A 429 14.22 -2.68 16.12
CA LYS A 429 13.65 -3.52 17.19
C LYS A 429 12.15 -3.75 16.99
N ILE A 430 11.38 -2.73 16.55
CA ILE A 430 9.96 -2.85 16.26
C ILE A 430 9.73 -3.78 15.06
N ILE A 431 10.50 -3.63 13.99
CA ILE A 431 10.44 -4.52 12.81
C ILE A 431 10.69 -5.98 13.24
N LYS A 432 11.74 -6.20 14.01
CA LYS A 432 12.06 -7.55 14.52
C LYS A 432 10.95 -8.11 15.41
N LEU A 433 10.39 -7.31 16.30
CA LEU A 433 9.28 -7.70 17.16
C LEU A 433 8.04 -8.09 16.34
N SER A 434 7.72 -7.33 15.27
CA SER A 434 6.64 -7.67 14.35
C SER A 434 6.88 -9.04 13.71
N SER A 435 8.07 -9.29 13.19
CA SER A 435 8.45 -10.58 12.58
C SER A 435 8.40 -11.74 13.59
N ASP A 436 8.94 -11.56 14.81
CA ASP A 436 8.93 -12.56 15.88
C ASP A 436 7.50 -12.96 16.32
N LEU A 437 6.54 -12.04 16.14
CA LEU A 437 5.12 -12.24 16.44
C LEU A 437 4.30 -12.71 15.21
N GLY A 438 4.95 -13.10 14.14
CA GLY A 438 4.30 -13.60 12.91
C GLY A 438 3.75 -12.50 12.02
N GLY A 439 4.22 -11.26 12.17
CA GLY A 439 3.91 -10.13 11.32
C GLY A 439 4.99 -9.85 10.28
N VAL A 440 4.90 -8.69 9.60
CA VAL A 440 5.88 -8.24 8.62
C VAL A 440 6.19 -6.74 8.75
N TYR A 441 7.30 -6.34 8.15
CA TYR A 441 7.83 -4.98 8.20
C TYR A 441 7.09 -3.98 7.28
N SER A 442 6.30 -4.45 6.32
CA SER A 442 5.65 -3.57 5.33
C SER A 442 4.27 -4.06 4.94
N ALA A 443 3.24 -3.37 5.43
CA ALA A 443 1.85 -3.62 5.06
C ALA A 443 1.50 -2.95 3.72
N GLU A 444 1.99 -1.73 3.44
CA GLU A 444 1.57 -0.90 2.31
C GLU A 444 2.71 -0.30 1.50
N HIS A 445 3.81 0.13 2.15
CA HIS A 445 4.83 0.97 1.51
C HIS A 445 5.76 0.22 0.56
N GLY A 446 5.83 -1.11 0.63
CA GLY A 446 6.76 -1.92 -0.14
C GLY A 446 8.16 -2.00 0.50
N THR A 447 9.09 -2.56 -0.23
CA THR A 447 10.48 -2.77 0.18
C THR A 447 11.41 -1.70 -0.39
N GLY A 448 11.31 -1.48 -1.69
CA GLY A 448 12.14 -0.53 -2.43
C GLY A 448 13.63 -0.74 -2.22
N LYS A 449 14.35 0.38 -2.15
CA LYS A 449 15.79 0.40 -1.83
C LYS A 449 16.04 0.57 -0.33
N ARG A 450 15.07 1.10 0.44
CA ARG A 450 15.25 1.44 1.85
C ARG A 450 15.09 0.26 2.79
N LYS A 451 14.11 -0.62 2.55
CA LYS A 451 13.70 -1.70 3.47
C LYS A 451 14.26 -3.08 3.07
N ARG A 452 15.33 -3.14 2.26
CA ARG A 452 15.95 -4.42 1.85
C ARG A 452 16.48 -5.23 3.04
N GLN A 453 17.04 -4.54 4.04
CA GLN A 453 17.50 -5.21 5.24
C GLN A 453 16.32 -5.73 6.06
N ASP A 454 15.25 -4.94 6.19
CA ASP A 454 14.02 -5.35 6.87
C ASP A 454 13.41 -6.61 6.23
N PHE A 455 13.47 -6.72 4.88
CA PHE A 455 13.07 -7.93 4.16
C PHE A 455 13.91 -9.16 4.59
N ILE A 456 15.24 -8.99 4.65
CA ILE A 456 16.15 -10.07 5.07
C ILE A 456 15.93 -10.44 6.54
N ASP A 457 15.71 -9.46 7.40
CA ASP A 457 15.47 -9.66 8.83
C ASP A 457 14.15 -10.41 9.10
N CYS A 458 13.13 -10.21 8.25
CA CYS A 458 11.84 -10.91 8.35
C CYS A 458 11.82 -12.30 7.69
N TYR A 459 12.40 -12.43 6.49
CA TYR A 459 12.25 -13.63 5.66
C TYR A 459 13.56 -14.43 5.49
N GLY A 460 14.67 -13.88 5.92
CA GLY A 460 15.99 -14.49 5.81
C GLY A 460 16.70 -14.28 4.46
N GLN A 461 18.01 -14.53 4.46
CA GLN A 461 18.86 -14.38 3.27
C GLN A 461 18.47 -15.35 2.13
N ASP A 462 17.93 -16.53 2.48
CA ASP A 462 17.49 -17.50 1.48
C ASP A 462 16.30 -17.00 0.66
N ALA A 463 15.36 -16.27 1.27
CA ALA A 463 14.26 -15.62 0.58
C ALA A 463 14.77 -14.58 -0.42
N ALA A 464 15.71 -13.74 -0.03
CA ALA A 464 16.36 -12.79 -0.94
C ALA A 464 17.05 -13.49 -2.13
N THR A 465 17.73 -14.61 -1.88
CA THR A 465 18.35 -15.43 -2.92
C THR A 465 17.32 -16.01 -3.89
N GLN A 466 16.17 -16.44 -3.41
CA GLN A 466 15.08 -16.93 -4.25
C GLN A 466 14.53 -15.84 -5.17
N ILE A 467 14.39 -14.61 -4.67
CA ILE A 467 13.97 -13.46 -5.49
C ILE A 467 15.02 -13.12 -6.54
N ILE A 468 16.32 -13.16 -6.20
CA ILE A 468 17.42 -12.97 -7.15
C ILE A 468 17.33 -13.99 -8.29
N ASN A 469 17.16 -15.28 -7.96
CA ASN A 469 17.03 -16.34 -8.95
C ASN A 469 15.80 -16.17 -9.84
N CYS A 470 14.66 -15.77 -9.26
CA CYS A 470 13.45 -15.45 -10.00
C CYS A 470 13.68 -14.28 -10.96
N LYS A 471 14.26 -13.17 -10.47
CA LYS A 471 14.60 -12.02 -11.29
C LYS A 471 15.55 -12.38 -12.42
N GLN A 472 16.57 -13.20 -12.18
CA GLN A 472 17.49 -13.66 -13.20
C GLN A 472 16.80 -14.40 -14.34
N GLY A 473 15.70 -15.13 -14.04
CA GLY A 473 14.88 -15.79 -15.06
C GLY A 473 14.16 -14.82 -15.99
N PHE A 474 13.72 -13.67 -15.49
CA PHE A 474 13.10 -12.60 -16.27
C PHE A 474 14.14 -11.66 -16.91
N ASP A 475 15.14 -11.27 -16.14
CA ASP A 475 16.12 -10.23 -16.45
C ASP A 475 17.55 -10.72 -16.18
N PRO A 476 18.10 -11.55 -17.05
CA PRO A 476 19.42 -12.17 -16.86
C PRO A 476 20.57 -11.18 -16.66
N ASN A 477 20.42 -9.96 -17.17
CA ASN A 477 21.42 -8.90 -17.08
C ASN A 477 21.14 -7.91 -15.94
N PHE A 478 20.06 -8.09 -15.17
CA PHE A 478 19.67 -7.23 -14.05
C PHE A 478 19.55 -5.74 -14.43
N LEU A 479 18.99 -5.44 -15.59
CA LEU A 479 18.90 -4.07 -16.13
C LEU A 479 17.72 -3.28 -15.59
N LEU A 480 16.66 -3.97 -15.13
CA LEU A 480 15.40 -3.32 -14.79
C LEU A 480 15.29 -3.04 -13.28
N ASN A 481 14.93 -1.80 -12.93
CA ASN A 481 14.70 -1.34 -11.56
C ASN A 481 15.78 -1.80 -10.56
N THR A 482 17.04 -1.55 -10.93
CA THR A 482 18.23 -1.99 -10.20
C THR A 482 18.21 -1.55 -8.74
N GLY A 483 18.41 -2.49 -7.84
CA GLY A 483 18.47 -2.27 -6.40
C GLY A 483 17.10 -2.22 -5.70
N ASN A 484 15.97 -2.38 -6.40
CA ASN A 484 14.69 -2.54 -5.74
C ASN A 484 14.58 -3.95 -5.14
N VAL A 485 14.04 -4.04 -3.92
CA VAL A 485 13.75 -5.26 -3.16
C VAL A 485 15.00 -6.04 -2.73
N ILE A 486 15.97 -6.20 -3.59
CA ILE A 486 17.20 -7.00 -3.40
C ILE A 486 18.44 -6.20 -3.75
N ASN A 487 19.56 -6.51 -3.08
CA ASN A 487 20.88 -6.09 -3.53
C ASN A 487 21.34 -7.01 -4.64
N GLN A 488 21.88 -6.42 -5.69
CA GLN A 488 22.50 -7.10 -6.82
C GLN A 488 24.01 -7.11 -6.67
#